data_2b5d12e2845f09dcc389a4fdafaba6a1
#
_entry.id   2b5d12e2845f09dcc389a4fdafaba6a1
#
_cell.length_a   1.000
_cell.length_b   1.000
_cell.length_c   1.000
_cell.angle_alpha   90.00
_cell.angle_beta   90.00
_cell.angle_gamma   90.00
#
_symmetry.space_group_name_H-M   'P 1'
#
loop_
_entity.id
_entity.type
_entity.pdbx_description
1 polymer ?
#
loop_
_entity_poly.entity_id
_entity_poly.type
_entity_poly.pdbx_seq_one_letter_code
_entity_poly.pdbx_strand_id
1 'polypeptide(L)'
;MNEINLRLASLREVMKREHLAAFIFPSTDAHQSEYVADHWLGRAWISGFNGSAGTAVVTMNSAALWTDSRYFLAAEEQLSGTEFQLMKLKIPGTPTIAEWLGKELVDVASPEVGLDGMVNSYSMTSALISDLRKEGGITLRTNFDPLKEIWKNRPALPENSVEIQPMDFAGETAVSKIARVRKALRGVHADGMLVSALDDIAWTLNLRGTDVHCNPVFVSYLLIASDKVSLFVDEAKLTGEIRAYLQEAGISVYNYNKVEEGLKQYAEYNILLDGNETSYHLWKTVKCQEIISQNSPIPAMKAVKSEAEIAGYRRAMVRDGVAMVKFLKWLLPAVEAGGETEISIDKKLTALRAEQNLFRDISFDTIAGYQEHGAIVHYEASPETDIPLKPEGLLLLDSGAQYQDATTDLTRTIALGPVTDEMKHIYTLVLKGHIQLELAKFPDGASGTQLDALARECMWREGLNFLHGTGHGVGSYLNVHEGPHQVRMEYMPAPLRAGMTLTDEPGLYLAGKFGVRIENTVLIQDYKETEFGKFLQIESLTLCPIDTTPIDVEMLLPEEIAWLNDYHAEVYARLAPYLDEEEKKWLKNATKAIK
;
A
#
# COMPACT_ATOMS: atom_id res chain seq x y z
N MET A 1 -17.56 -10.94 28.84
CA MET A 1 -18.01 -10.35 27.55
C MET A 1 -16.75 -9.90 26.87
N ASN A 2 -16.55 -10.20 25.58
CA ASN A 2 -15.39 -9.75 24.80
C ASN A 2 -15.35 -8.22 24.80
N GLU A 3 -14.17 -7.61 24.84
CA GLU A 3 -13.99 -6.15 24.84
C GLU A 3 -14.65 -5.47 23.63
N ILE A 4 -14.58 -6.09 22.46
CA ILE A 4 -15.24 -5.62 21.24
C ILE A 4 -16.76 -5.53 21.45
N ASN A 5 -17.37 -6.54 22.04
CA ASN A 5 -18.82 -6.54 22.29
C ASN A 5 -19.23 -5.46 23.32
N LEU A 6 -18.35 -5.06 24.24
CA LEU A 6 -18.58 -3.91 25.14
C LEU A 6 -18.50 -2.58 24.37
N ARG A 7 -17.56 -2.45 23.42
CA ARG A 7 -17.46 -1.27 22.55
C ARG A 7 -18.70 -1.14 21.66
N LEU A 8 -19.20 -2.25 21.11
CA LEU A 8 -20.46 -2.26 20.34
C LEU A 8 -21.66 -1.84 21.19
N ALA A 9 -21.77 -2.32 22.42
CA ALA A 9 -22.83 -1.88 23.34
C ALA A 9 -22.78 -0.38 23.59
N SER A 10 -21.59 0.18 23.85
CA SER A 10 -21.41 1.62 24.05
C SER A 10 -21.76 2.43 22.80
N LEU A 11 -21.40 1.95 21.61
CA LEU A 11 -21.78 2.57 20.32
C LEU A 11 -23.31 2.58 20.14
N ARG A 12 -23.98 1.46 20.43
CA ARG A 12 -25.44 1.34 20.29
C ARG A 12 -26.19 2.29 21.22
N GLU A 13 -25.70 2.57 22.44
CA GLU A 13 -26.29 3.59 23.32
C GLU A 13 -26.19 5.00 22.70
N VAL A 14 -25.05 5.32 22.07
CA VAL A 14 -24.89 6.58 21.34
C VAL A 14 -25.83 6.64 20.13
N MET A 15 -25.86 5.57 19.32
CA MET A 15 -26.73 5.48 18.14
C MET A 15 -28.21 5.65 18.51
N LYS A 16 -28.64 5.01 19.61
CA LYS A 16 -30.03 5.13 20.12
C LYS A 16 -30.36 6.57 20.51
N ARG A 17 -29.46 7.24 21.23
CA ARG A 17 -29.64 8.66 21.62
C ARG A 17 -29.69 9.58 20.40
N GLU A 18 -28.87 9.31 19.39
CA GLU A 18 -28.78 10.08 18.15
C GLU A 18 -29.81 9.67 17.09
N HIS A 19 -30.68 8.71 17.39
CA HIS A 19 -31.68 8.17 16.46
C HIS A 19 -31.07 7.57 15.18
N LEU A 20 -29.87 6.98 15.26
CA LEU A 20 -29.21 6.28 14.16
C LEU A 20 -29.55 4.80 14.19
N ALA A 21 -29.94 4.24 13.03
CA ALA A 21 -30.24 2.83 12.88
C ALA A 21 -28.95 1.98 12.69
N ALA A 22 -27.92 2.57 12.11
CA ALA A 22 -26.59 1.94 11.93
C ALA A 22 -25.48 2.99 11.90
N PHE A 23 -24.21 2.53 11.99
CA PHE A 23 -23.04 3.36 11.80
C PHE A 23 -21.97 2.60 10.98
N ILE A 24 -21.28 3.34 10.07
CA ILE A 24 -20.28 2.81 9.15
C ILE A 24 -18.90 3.37 9.50
N PHE A 25 -17.90 2.47 9.67
CA PHE A 25 -16.52 2.82 9.97
C PHE A 25 -15.60 2.32 8.84
N PRO A 26 -15.00 3.24 8.04
CA PRO A 26 -14.01 2.87 7.03
C PRO A 26 -12.64 2.59 7.67
N SER A 27 -11.70 2.07 6.88
CA SER A 27 -10.28 1.99 7.24
C SER A 27 -9.49 3.27 6.94
N THR A 28 -10.09 4.22 6.25
CA THR A 28 -9.43 5.45 5.79
C THR A 28 -9.41 6.55 6.86
N ASP A 29 -8.57 7.56 6.63
CA ASP A 29 -8.47 8.79 7.40
C ASP A 29 -9.06 10.00 6.64
N ALA A 30 -8.81 11.20 7.15
CA ALA A 30 -9.24 12.46 6.51
C ALA A 30 -8.51 12.76 5.18
N HIS A 31 -7.49 11.98 4.85
CA HIS A 31 -6.63 12.10 3.67
C HIS A 31 -6.80 10.93 2.70
N GLN A 32 -7.69 10.00 2.99
CA GLN A 32 -7.96 8.77 2.25
C GLN A 32 -6.73 7.85 2.14
N SER A 33 -5.87 7.87 3.16
CA SER A 33 -4.69 7.02 3.26
C SER A 33 -5.06 5.54 3.38
N GLU A 34 -4.24 4.64 2.84
CA GLU A 34 -4.36 3.19 3.06
C GLU A 34 -3.88 2.82 4.47
N TYR A 35 -2.69 3.28 4.85
CA TYR A 35 -2.18 3.21 6.21
C TYR A 35 -2.43 4.54 6.90
N VAL A 36 -3.01 4.48 8.09
CA VAL A 36 -3.49 5.67 8.78
C VAL A 36 -2.75 5.88 10.10
N ALA A 37 -2.62 7.12 10.54
CA ALA A 37 -2.12 7.41 11.88
C ALA A 37 -3.07 6.86 12.95
N ASP A 38 -2.55 6.52 14.13
CA ASP A 38 -3.28 5.86 15.22
C ASP A 38 -4.59 6.56 15.61
N HIS A 39 -4.65 7.88 15.43
CA HIS A 39 -5.86 8.68 15.66
C HIS A 39 -7.06 8.18 14.85
N TRP A 40 -6.83 7.64 13.65
CA TRP A 40 -7.87 7.22 12.70
C TRP A 40 -8.10 5.71 12.65
N LEU A 41 -7.49 4.91 13.53
CA LEU A 41 -7.72 3.46 13.62
C LEU A 41 -9.12 3.08 14.15
N GLY A 42 -10.15 3.88 13.86
CA GLY A 42 -11.51 3.70 14.40
C GLY A 42 -12.16 2.38 14.02
N ARG A 43 -11.98 1.91 12.76
CA ARG A 43 -12.49 0.62 12.31
C ARG A 43 -11.81 -0.53 13.08
N ALA A 44 -10.50 -0.48 13.24
CA ALA A 44 -9.76 -1.49 14.00
C ALA A 44 -10.17 -1.47 15.48
N TRP A 45 -10.32 -0.28 16.08
CA TRP A 45 -10.76 -0.16 17.44
C TRP A 45 -12.15 -0.75 17.70
N ILE A 46 -13.14 -0.50 16.83
CA ILE A 46 -14.51 -0.97 17.02
C ILE A 46 -14.69 -2.46 16.70
N SER A 47 -13.90 -3.02 15.77
CA SER A 47 -14.08 -4.40 15.30
C SER A 47 -13.05 -5.39 15.83
N GLY A 48 -11.88 -4.93 16.29
CA GLY A 48 -10.74 -5.77 16.63
C GLY A 48 -9.96 -6.29 15.41
N PHE A 49 -10.39 -5.99 14.17
CA PHE A 49 -9.70 -6.38 12.95
C PHE A 49 -8.66 -5.31 12.58
N ASN A 50 -7.39 -5.69 12.46
CA ASN A 50 -6.26 -4.74 12.24
C ASN A 50 -5.79 -4.62 10.78
N GLY A 51 -6.24 -5.47 9.84
CA GLY A 51 -5.84 -5.38 8.43
C GLY A 51 -6.05 -3.99 7.82
N SER A 52 -5.24 -3.57 6.84
CA SER A 52 -5.27 -2.20 6.29
C SER A 52 -6.55 -1.87 5.52
N ALA A 53 -7.26 -2.85 5.00
CA ALA A 53 -8.47 -2.65 4.19
C ALA A 53 -9.70 -3.32 4.79
N GLY A 54 -10.77 -2.55 4.95
CA GLY A 54 -12.07 -3.07 5.39
C GLY A 54 -13.02 -1.98 5.86
N THR A 55 -14.31 -2.33 5.92
CA THR A 55 -15.37 -1.44 6.41
C THR A 55 -16.21 -2.20 7.43
N ALA A 56 -16.30 -1.67 8.64
CA ALA A 56 -17.17 -2.20 9.68
C ALA A 56 -18.52 -1.47 9.66
N VAL A 57 -19.60 -2.22 9.77
CA VAL A 57 -20.97 -1.69 9.85
C VAL A 57 -21.65 -2.28 11.07
N VAL A 58 -22.23 -1.43 11.90
CA VAL A 58 -22.91 -1.82 13.15
C VAL A 58 -24.35 -1.32 13.11
N THR A 59 -25.31 -2.23 13.29
CA THR A 59 -26.72 -1.90 13.51
C THR A 59 -27.07 -2.08 14.99
N MET A 60 -28.31 -1.83 15.37
CA MET A 60 -28.77 -2.05 16.74
C MET A 60 -28.69 -3.51 17.18
N ASN A 61 -28.73 -4.47 16.24
CA ASN A 61 -28.82 -5.90 16.53
C ASN A 61 -27.69 -6.75 15.94
N SER A 62 -26.96 -6.23 14.95
CA SER A 62 -25.97 -6.97 14.17
C SER A 62 -24.71 -6.15 13.95
N ALA A 63 -23.61 -6.82 13.58
CA ALA A 63 -22.38 -6.16 13.12
C ALA A 63 -21.76 -7.00 12.00
N ALA A 64 -21.18 -6.34 10.99
CA ALA A 64 -20.51 -6.99 9.88
C ALA A 64 -19.25 -6.22 9.44
N LEU A 65 -18.26 -6.97 8.94
CA LEU A 65 -17.00 -6.43 8.41
C LEU A 65 -16.80 -6.89 6.97
N TRP A 66 -16.72 -5.97 6.04
CA TRP A 66 -16.29 -6.24 4.66
C TRP A 66 -14.80 -6.07 4.54
N THR A 67 -14.10 -7.06 3.97
CA THR A 67 -12.67 -6.97 3.64
C THR A 67 -12.37 -7.75 2.36
N ASP A 68 -11.16 -7.54 1.79
CA ASP A 68 -10.74 -8.21 0.57
C ASP A 68 -9.94 -9.50 0.82
N SER A 69 -9.57 -10.18 -0.26
CA SER A 69 -8.98 -11.52 -0.21
C SER A 69 -7.63 -11.62 0.51
N ARG A 70 -6.91 -10.52 0.68
CA ARG A 70 -5.65 -10.48 1.42
C ARG A 70 -5.84 -10.81 2.90
N TYR A 71 -7.05 -10.56 3.42
CA TYR A 71 -7.37 -10.59 4.84
C TYR A 71 -8.42 -11.64 5.24
N PHE A 72 -8.95 -12.44 4.33
CA PHE A 72 -10.05 -13.36 4.68
C PHE A 72 -9.73 -14.27 5.87
N LEU A 73 -8.56 -14.91 5.86
CA LEU A 73 -8.14 -15.83 6.92
C LEU A 73 -7.85 -15.07 8.23
N ALA A 74 -7.12 -13.95 8.16
CA ALA A 74 -6.84 -13.12 9.33
C ALA A 74 -8.12 -12.56 9.97
N ALA A 75 -9.09 -12.12 9.15
CA ALA A 75 -10.36 -11.62 9.63
C ALA A 75 -11.23 -12.72 10.27
N GLU A 76 -11.26 -13.94 9.73
CA GLU A 76 -11.94 -15.08 10.34
C GLU A 76 -11.43 -15.34 11.76
N GLU A 77 -10.12 -15.28 11.95
CA GLU A 77 -9.49 -15.49 13.25
C GLU A 77 -9.77 -14.31 14.21
N GLN A 78 -9.48 -13.08 13.79
CA GLN A 78 -9.60 -11.89 14.64
C GLN A 78 -11.03 -11.54 15.03
N LEU A 79 -12.02 -11.85 14.19
CA LEU A 79 -13.43 -11.62 14.50
C LEU A 79 -14.05 -12.77 15.33
N SER A 80 -13.33 -13.87 15.55
CA SER A 80 -13.82 -15.00 16.33
C SER A 80 -14.20 -14.59 17.75
N GLY A 81 -15.38 -15.01 18.20
CA GLY A 81 -15.91 -14.65 19.53
C GLY A 81 -16.45 -13.21 19.65
N THR A 82 -16.49 -12.44 18.57
CA THR A 82 -17.18 -11.16 18.48
C THR A 82 -18.56 -11.31 17.83
N GLU A 83 -19.35 -10.21 17.83
CA GLU A 83 -20.61 -10.17 17.09
C GLU A 83 -20.43 -9.95 15.57
N PHE A 84 -19.23 -9.64 15.09
CA PHE A 84 -18.98 -9.32 13.70
C PHE A 84 -19.08 -10.54 12.79
N GLN A 85 -19.86 -10.40 11.71
CA GLN A 85 -19.92 -11.33 10.58
C GLN A 85 -18.93 -10.90 9.51
N LEU A 86 -18.10 -11.83 9.03
CA LEU A 86 -17.18 -11.55 7.92
C LEU A 86 -17.91 -11.57 6.59
N MET A 87 -17.77 -10.49 5.83
CA MET A 87 -18.27 -10.31 4.46
C MET A 87 -17.08 -10.27 3.48
N LYS A 88 -16.92 -11.36 2.71
CA LYS A 88 -15.79 -11.53 1.79
C LYS A 88 -16.05 -10.79 0.47
N LEU A 89 -15.40 -9.63 0.27
CA LEU A 89 -15.56 -8.84 -0.95
C LEU A 89 -15.23 -9.64 -2.22
N LYS A 90 -16.00 -9.40 -3.28
CA LYS A 90 -15.87 -10.04 -4.62
C LYS A 90 -16.15 -11.55 -4.64
N ILE A 91 -16.55 -12.17 -3.53
CA ILE A 91 -17.02 -13.54 -3.51
C ILE A 91 -18.51 -13.56 -3.87
N PRO A 92 -18.93 -14.41 -4.84
CA PRO A 92 -20.33 -14.50 -5.24
C PRO A 92 -21.26 -14.77 -4.06
N GLY A 93 -22.34 -14.01 -3.96
CA GLY A 93 -23.32 -14.11 -2.88
C GLY A 93 -23.03 -13.23 -1.66
N THR A 94 -21.87 -12.57 -1.58
CA THR A 94 -21.63 -11.57 -0.55
C THR A 94 -22.42 -10.30 -0.86
N PRO A 95 -23.31 -9.83 0.05
CA PRO A 95 -24.07 -8.61 -0.18
C PRO A 95 -23.17 -7.37 -0.10
N THR A 96 -23.52 -6.34 -0.83
CA THR A 96 -22.97 -5.00 -0.61
C THR A 96 -23.44 -4.46 0.75
N ILE A 97 -22.77 -3.40 1.24
CA ILE A 97 -23.17 -2.72 2.49
C ILE A 97 -24.62 -2.23 2.39
N ALA A 98 -25.01 -1.66 1.25
CA ALA A 98 -26.37 -1.15 1.05
C ALA A 98 -27.41 -2.28 1.04
N GLU A 99 -27.18 -3.37 0.32
CA GLU A 99 -28.06 -4.54 0.30
C GLU A 99 -28.20 -5.19 1.69
N TRP A 100 -27.10 -5.28 2.44
CA TRP A 100 -27.13 -5.82 3.80
C TRP A 100 -27.93 -4.91 4.73
N LEU A 101 -27.69 -3.60 4.71
CA LEU A 101 -28.44 -2.62 5.49
C LEU A 101 -29.93 -2.59 5.10
N GLY A 102 -30.27 -2.73 3.81
CA GLY A 102 -31.65 -2.82 3.35
C GLY A 102 -32.40 -4.01 3.99
N LYS A 103 -31.72 -5.14 4.20
CA LYS A 103 -32.30 -6.31 4.89
C LYS A 103 -32.38 -6.11 6.41
N GLU A 104 -31.28 -5.65 7.03
CA GLU A 104 -31.22 -5.45 8.49
C GLU A 104 -32.20 -4.37 9.00
N LEU A 105 -32.51 -3.37 8.18
CA LEU A 105 -33.32 -2.22 8.57
C LEU A 105 -34.74 -2.24 7.97
N VAL A 106 -35.19 -3.36 7.40
CA VAL A 106 -36.49 -3.48 6.73
C VAL A 106 -37.68 -3.08 7.60
N ASP A 107 -37.61 -3.32 8.91
CA ASP A 107 -38.65 -3.01 9.88
C ASP A 107 -38.47 -1.63 10.55
N VAL A 108 -37.43 -0.87 10.18
CA VAL A 108 -37.14 0.44 10.75
C VAL A 108 -37.81 1.54 9.92
N ALA A 109 -38.70 2.29 10.53
CA ALA A 109 -39.38 3.39 9.85
C ALA A 109 -38.38 4.55 9.58
N SER A 110 -38.19 4.93 8.32
CA SER A 110 -37.31 6.02 7.89
C SER A 110 -35.88 5.89 8.46
N PRO A 111 -35.17 4.79 8.17
CA PRO A 111 -33.86 4.53 8.78
C PRO A 111 -32.82 5.59 8.37
N GLU A 112 -32.09 6.10 9.36
CA GLU A 112 -30.94 6.97 9.16
C GLU A 112 -29.67 6.23 9.60
N VAL A 113 -28.67 6.19 8.72
CA VAL A 113 -27.35 5.58 8.95
C VAL A 113 -26.31 6.67 9.13
N GLY A 114 -25.40 6.51 10.08
CA GLY A 114 -24.32 7.46 10.33
C GLY A 114 -23.01 7.05 9.67
N LEU A 115 -22.22 8.03 9.25
CA LEU A 115 -20.78 7.89 8.99
C LEU A 115 -20.09 9.23 9.23
N ASP A 116 -18.77 9.21 9.44
CA ASP A 116 -18.00 10.44 9.53
C ASP A 116 -17.54 10.89 8.14
N GLY A 117 -18.10 11.99 7.63
CA GLY A 117 -17.75 12.55 6.33
C GLY A 117 -16.34 13.13 6.24
N MET A 118 -15.61 13.28 7.36
CA MET A 118 -14.20 13.69 7.33
C MET A 118 -13.29 12.54 6.89
N VAL A 119 -13.61 11.30 7.22
CA VAL A 119 -12.78 10.13 6.92
C VAL A 119 -13.29 9.29 5.75
N ASN A 120 -14.33 9.74 5.07
CA ASN A 120 -14.90 9.09 3.88
C ASN A 120 -14.80 10.02 2.67
N SER A 121 -14.36 9.50 1.53
CA SER A 121 -14.24 10.29 0.30
C SER A 121 -15.59 10.73 -0.25
N TYR A 122 -15.58 11.79 -1.05
CA TYR A 122 -16.79 12.28 -1.72
C TYR A 122 -17.38 11.23 -2.67
N SER A 123 -16.54 10.57 -3.49
CA SER A 123 -16.99 9.58 -4.46
C SER A 123 -17.66 8.38 -3.79
N MET A 124 -17.00 7.79 -2.78
CA MET A 124 -17.56 6.64 -2.04
C MET A 124 -18.85 7.01 -1.31
N THR A 125 -18.86 8.13 -0.60
CA THR A 125 -20.06 8.57 0.15
C THR A 125 -21.22 8.87 -0.78
N SER A 126 -20.98 9.51 -1.93
CA SER A 126 -22.03 9.81 -2.91
C SER A 126 -22.61 8.56 -3.55
N ALA A 127 -21.76 7.57 -3.87
CA ALA A 127 -22.21 6.26 -4.36
C ALA A 127 -23.06 5.54 -3.29
N LEU A 128 -22.57 5.49 -2.06
CA LEU A 128 -23.28 4.88 -0.94
C LEU A 128 -24.65 5.53 -0.70
N ILE A 129 -24.76 6.87 -0.72
CA ILE A 129 -26.04 7.57 -0.62
C ILE A 129 -27.02 7.12 -1.71
N SER A 130 -26.52 6.96 -2.95
CA SER A 130 -27.34 6.49 -4.08
C SER A 130 -27.85 5.08 -3.85
N ASP A 131 -26.97 4.17 -3.39
CA ASP A 131 -27.31 2.77 -3.20
C ASP A 131 -28.23 2.54 -1.99
N LEU A 132 -27.96 3.20 -0.87
CA LEU A 132 -28.83 3.17 0.32
C LEU A 132 -30.26 3.66 0.01
N ARG A 133 -30.38 4.67 -0.86
CA ARG A 133 -31.71 5.16 -1.30
C ARG A 133 -32.49 4.12 -2.08
N LYS A 134 -31.80 3.29 -2.90
CA LYS A 134 -32.43 2.20 -3.66
C LYS A 134 -32.88 1.05 -2.74
N GLU A 135 -32.11 0.78 -1.68
CA GLU A 135 -32.33 -0.30 -0.72
C GLU A 135 -33.30 0.08 0.42
N GLY A 136 -34.42 0.75 0.13
CA GLY A 136 -35.44 1.05 1.10
C GLY A 136 -35.52 2.50 1.57
N GLY A 137 -34.90 3.44 0.81
CA GLY A 137 -34.97 4.87 1.13
C GLY A 137 -34.16 5.26 2.36
N ILE A 138 -33.13 4.50 2.69
CA ILE A 138 -32.22 4.76 3.82
C ILE A 138 -31.50 6.08 3.60
N THR A 139 -31.48 6.94 4.62
CA THR A 139 -30.78 8.23 4.59
C THR A 139 -29.43 8.15 5.28
N LEU A 140 -28.49 9.02 4.90
CA LEU A 140 -27.13 9.03 5.44
C LEU A 140 -26.83 10.37 6.15
N ARG A 141 -26.43 10.30 7.43
CA ARG A 141 -25.91 11.42 8.21
C ARG A 141 -24.38 11.38 8.19
N THR A 142 -23.75 12.47 7.74
CA THR A 142 -22.30 12.50 7.45
C THR A 142 -21.49 13.45 8.33
N ASN A 143 -22.08 14.02 9.36
CA ASN A 143 -21.46 15.06 10.20
C ASN A 143 -21.30 14.63 11.67
N PHE A 144 -21.15 13.35 11.92
CA PHE A 144 -21.10 12.78 13.26
C PHE A 144 -19.99 11.74 13.40
N ASP A 145 -19.20 11.83 14.48
CA ASP A 145 -18.17 10.89 14.87
C ASP A 145 -18.44 10.38 16.30
N PRO A 146 -19.02 9.18 16.49
CA PRO A 146 -19.33 8.63 17.81
C PRO A 146 -18.08 8.27 18.60
N LEU A 147 -16.93 8.05 17.94
CA LEU A 147 -15.68 7.67 18.60
C LEU A 147 -15.15 8.78 19.52
N LYS A 148 -15.46 10.04 19.23
CA LYS A 148 -15.12 11.16 20.13
C LYS A 148 -15.67 10.97 21.55
N GLU A 149 -16.79 10.27 21.66
CA GLU A 149 -17.43 10.03 22.96
C GLU A 149 -17.02 8.69 23.57
N ILE A 150 -16.98 7.61 22.78
CA ILE A 150 -16.81 6.25 23.32
C ILE A 150 -15.35 5.79 23.38
N TRP A 151 -14.47 6.29 22.54
CA TRP A 151 -13.05 5.95 22.52
C TRP A 151 -12.25 6.90 23.44
N LYS A 152 -12.30 6.64 24.75
CA LYS A 152 -11.75 7.54 25.77
C LYS A 152 -10.24 7.77 25.64
N ASN A 153 -9.50 6.75 25.22
CA ASN A 153 -8.04 6.81 25.06
C ASN A 153 -7.65 6.94 23.57
N ARG A 154 -8.49 7.58 22.76
CA ARG A 154 -8.17 7.82 21.35
C ARG A 154 -6.85 8.59 21.25
N PRO A 155 -5.86 8.08 20.49
CA PRO A 155 -4.61 8.81 20.27
C PRO A 155 -4.86 10.21 19.72
N ALA A 156 -4.04 11.17 20.13
CA ALA A 156 -4.04 12.51 19.54
C ALA A 156 -3.57 12.47 18.08
N LEU A 157 -3.78 13.55 17.33
CA LEU A 157 -3.11 13.71 16.04
C LEU A 157 -1.59 13.75 16.25
N PRO A 158 -0.82 13.12 15.38
CA PRO A 158 0.64 13.09 15.51
C PRO A 158 1.26 14.49 15.36
N GLU A 159 2.34 14.74 16.10
CA GLU A 159 3.07 16.01 16.12
C GLU A 159 4.56 15.80 15.73
N ASN A 160 4.87 14.73 14.99
CA ASN A 160 6.24 14.39 14.61
C ASN A 160 6.85 15.45 13.70
N SER A 161 8.15 15.68 13.85
CA SER A 161 8.88 16.68 13.06
C SER A 161 8.95 16.27 11.58
N VAL A 162 8.91 17.28 10.72
CA VAL A 162 9.09 17.14 9.26
C VAL A 162 10.56 17.37 8.89
N GLU A 163 11.06 16.64 7.90
CA GLU A 163 12.39 16.82 7.32
C GLU A 163 12.32 17.17 5.83
N ILE A 164 13.38 17.83 5.32
CA ILE A 164 13.52 18.13 3.88
C ILE A 164 14.10 16.92 3.17
N GLN A 165 13.48 16.51 2.06
CA GLN A 165 14.06 15.55 1.13
C GLN A 165 15.17 16.25 0.33
N PRO A 166 16.43 15.79 0.41
CA PRO A 166 17.55 16.40 -0.31
C PRO A 166 17.34 16.43 -1.82
N MET A 167 17.79 17.50 -2.47
CA MET A 167 17.71 17.65 -3.93
C MET A 167 18.40 16.53 -4.69
N ASP A 168 19.51 15.99 -4.17
CA ASP A 168 20.24 14.87 -4.75
C ASP A 168 19.38 13.60 -4.85
N PHE A 169 18.29 13.52 -4.07
CA PHE A 169 17.34 12.40 -4.09
C PHE A 169 16.02 12.78 -4.77
N ALA A 170 15.54 14.01 -4.58
CA ALA A 170 14.29 14.49 -5.16
C ALA A 170 14.40 14.82 -6.67
N GLY A 171 15.56 15.31 -7.12
CA GLY A 171 15.84 15.64 -8.52
C GLY A 171 15.12 16.86 -9.08
N GLU A 172 14.09 17.38 -8.39
CA GLU A 172 13.29 18.53 -8.81
C GLU A 172 12.87 19.35 -7.59
N THR A 173 12.90 20.68 -7.67
CA THR A 173 12.50 21.57 -6.58
C THR A 173 10.98 21.59 -6.38
N ALA A 174 10.52 21.88 -5.16
CA ALA A 174 9.09 22.08 -4.87
C ALA A 174 8.47 23.17 -5.76
N VAL A 175 9.18 24.27 -6.01
CA VAL A 175 8.71 25.35 -6.89
C VAL A 175 8.47 24.86 -8.32
N SER A 176 9.37 24.02 -8.86
CA SER A 176 9.22 23.42 -10.19
C SER A 176 8.01 22.47 -10.24
N LYS A 177 7.87 21.60 -9.24
CA LYS A 177 6.72 20.67 -9.13
C LYS A 177 5.39 21.44 -9.07
N ILE A 178 5.29 22.47 -8.24
CA ILE A 178 4.12 23.36 -8.16
C ILE A 178 3.84 24.03 -9.51
N ALA A 179 4.86 24.46 -10.24
CA ALA A 179 4.68 25.05 -11.57
C ALA A 179 4.10 24.03 -12.59
N ARG A 180 4.52 22.77 -12.51
CA ARG A 180 3.96 21.66 -13.32
C ARG A 180 2.48 21.44 -12.97
N VAL A 181 2.14 21.38 -11.68
CA VAL A 181 0.74 21.26 -11.22
C VAL A 181 -0.10 22.40 -11.74
N ARG A 182 0.34 23.66 -11.58
CA ARG A 182 -0.36 24.83 -12.13
C ARG A 182 -0.53 24.76 -13.65
N LYS A 183 0.43 24.20 -14.38
CA LYS A 183 0.29 23.99 -15.83
C LYS A 183 -0.82 22.99 -16.14
N ALA A 184 -0.92 21.89 -15.40
CA ALA A 184 -1.98 20.89 -15.57
C ALA A 184 -3.36 21.50 -15.23
N LEU A 185 -3.46 22.26 -14.14
CA LEU A 185 -4.71 22.95 -13.76
C LEU A 185 -5.23 23.88 -14.85
N ARG A 186 -4.34 24.67 -15.47
CA ARG A 186 -4.74 25.53 -16.62
C ARG A 186 -5.30 24.72 -17.78
N GLY A 187 -4.78 23.50 -18.01
CA GLY A 187 -5.26 22.61 -19.08
C GLY A 187 -6.72 22.16 -18.90
N VAL A 188 -7.23 22.19 -17.68
CA VAL A 188 -8.61 21.83 -17.32
C VAL A 188 -9.44 23.03 -16.82
N HIS A 189 -8.95 24.24 -17.04
CA HIS A 189 -9.60 25.51 -16.63
C HIS A 189 -9.83 25.63 -15.11
N ALA A 190 -8.99 24.99 -14.29
CA ALA A 190 -8.98 25.16 -12.85
C ALA A 190 -7.99 26.26 -12.43
N ASP A 191 -8.39 27.09 -11.47
CA ASP A 191 -7.55 28.16 -10.90
C ASP A 191 -6.77 27.67 -9.69
N GLY A 192 -7.15 26.52 -9.12
CA GLY A 192 -6.47 25.91 -8.00
C GLY A 192 -6.96 24.49 -7.73
N MET A 193 -6.33 23.83 -6.77
CA MET A 193 -6.74 22.50 -6.28
C MET A 193 -6.46 22.34 -4.80
N LEU A 194 -7.27 21.53 -4.14
CA LEU A 194 -6.95 20.97 -2.82
C LEU A 194 -6.24 19.63 -3.02
N VAL A 195 -5.08 19.47 -2.42
CA VAL A 195 -4.35 18.21 -2.30
C VAL A 195 -4.59 17.67 -0.89
N SER A 196 -5.20 16.51 -0.80
CA SER A 196 -5.50 15.84 0.48
C SER A 196 -4.56 14.66 0.73
N ALA A 197 -4.16 13.92 -0.31
CA ALA A 197 -3.28 12.76 -0.19
C ALA A 197 -1.91 13.16 0.38
N LEU A 198 -1.51 12.50 1.49
CA LEU A 198 -0.33 12.88 2.26
C LEU A 198 0.97 12.69 1.48
N ASP A 199 1.06 11.63 0.69
CA ASP A 199 2.22 11.34 -0.15
C ASP A 199 2.35 12.31 -1.33
N ASP A 200 1.25 12.78 -1.90
CA ASP A 200 1.23 13.83 -2.92
C ASP A 200 1.73 15.17 -2.37
N ILE A 201 1.33 15.50 -1.13
CA ILE A 201 1.81 16.71 -0.45
C ILE A 201 3.31 16.58 -0.17
N ALA A 202 3.73 15.46 0.40
CA ALA A 202 5.13 15.17 0.73
C ALA A 202 6.02 15.21 -0.52
N TRP A 203 5.59 14.61 -1.63
CA TRP A 203 6.30 14.65 -2.91
C TRP A 203 6.36 16.06 -3.48
N THR A 204 5.25 16.78 -3.52
CA THR A 204 5.17 18.13 -4.10
C THR A 204 6.07 19.12 -3.38
N LEU A 205 6.15 19.02 -2.05
CA LEU A 205 6.91 19.93 -1.21
C LEU A 205 8.34 19.47 -0.94
N ASN A 206 8.75 18.28 -1.39
CA ASN A 206 10.02 17.66 -1.00
C ASN A 206 10.18 17.59 0.53
N LEU A 207 9.12 17.24 1.23
CA LEU A 207 9.10 17.08 2.68
C LEU A 207 8.74 15.63 3.05
N ARG A 208 9.28 15.17 4.17
CA ARG A 208 8.96 13.85 4.73
C ARG A 208 8.65 13.98 6.21
N GLY A 209 7.87 13.09 6.74
CA GLY A 209 7.52 13.01 8.17
C GLY A 209 7.38 11.56 8.61
N THR A 210 6.97 11.35 9.84
CA THR A 210 6.79 10.02 10.45
C THR A 210 5.45 9.89 11.16
N ASP A 211 4.43 10.58 10.66
CA ASP A 211 3.10 10.60 11.29
C ASP A 211 2.32 9.30 11.07
N VAL A 212 2.65 8.57 10.04
CA VAL A 212 2.02 7.30 9.69
C VAL A 212 3.09 6.21 9.71
N HIS A 213 2.79 5.10 10.37
CA HIS A 213 3.68 3.96 10.45
C HIS A 213 4.13 3.51 9.06
N CYS A 214 5.41 3.26 8.86
CA CYS A 214 6.05 2.84 7.61
C CYS A 214 5.98 3.85 6.44
N ASN A 215 5.16 4.87 6.51
CA ASN A 215 4.99 5.86 5.44
C ASN A 215 5.64 7.20 5.81
N PRO A 216 6.62 7.68 5.04
CA PRO A 216 7.35 8.92 5.37
C PRO A 216 6.56 10.17 4.99
N VAL A 217 5.37 10.31 5.56
CA VAL A 217 4.41 11.39 5.31
C VAL A 217 4.04 12.13 6.60
N PHE A 218 3.39 13.27 6.48
CA PHE A 218 2.94 14.09 7.60
C PHE A 218 1.53 14.62 7.38
N VAL A 219 0.75 14.63 8.41
CA VAL A 219 -0.65 15.07 8.40
C VAL A 219 -0.73 16.56 8.04
N SER A 220 -1.29 16.85 6.86
CA SER A 220 -1.40 18.19 6.32
C SER A 220 -2.39 18.25 5.15
N TYR A 221 -2.80 19.46 4.77
CA TYR A 221 -3.46 19.75 3.48
C TYR A 221 -2.65 20.78 2.72
N LEU A 222 -2.67 20.69 1.40
CA LEU A 222 -2.00 21.66 0.53
C LEU A 222 -3.01 22.24 -0.46
N LEU A 223 -3.10 23.57 -0.51
CA LEU A 223 -3.93 24.29 -1.45
C LEU A 223 -3.03 25.02 -2.43
N ILE A 224 -3.06 24.60 -3.71
CA ILE A 224 -2.27 25.20 -4.79
C ILE A 224 -3.22 26.03 -5.64
N ALA A 225 -3.07 27.34 -5.62
CA ALA A 225 -3.80 28.25 -6.49
C ALA A 225 -2.86 28.91 -7.50
N SER A 226 -3.43 29.60 -8.48
CA SER A 226 -2.67 30.29 -9.54
C SER A 226 -1.71 31.34 -8.99
N ASP A 227 -2.06 32.00 -7.90
CA ASP A 227 -1.37 33.15 -7.30
C ASP A 227 -0.69 32.82 -5.95
N LYS A 228 -1.12 31.77 -5.25
CA LYS A 228 -0.66 31.43 -3.90
C LYS A 228 -0.59 29.94 -3.67
N VAL A 229 0.19 29.54 -2.66
CA VAL A 229 0.23 28.16 -2.14
C VAL A 229 0.10 28.22 -0.63
N SER A 230 -0.79 27.39 -0.06
CA SER A 230 -1.09 27.38 1.37
C SER A 230 -0.96 25.95 1.90
N LEU A 231 -0.04 25.77 2.86
CA LEU A 231 0.13 24.52 3.60
C LEU A 231 -0.60 24.63 4.94
N PHE A 232 -1.52 23.70 5.20
CA PHE A 232 -2.24 23.56 6.46
C PHE A 232 -1.64 22.40 7.24
N VAL A 233 -0.92 22.68 8.30
CA VAL A 233 -0.13 21.70 9.07
C VAL A 233 -0.07 22.13 10.53
N ASP A 234 0.12 21.18 11.45
CA ASP A 234 0.43 21.57 12.84
C ASP A 234 1.80 22.23 12.89
N GLU A 235 1.83 23.47 13.42
CA GLU A 235 3.05 24.27 13.48
C GLU A 235 4.13 23.66 14.38
N ALA A 236 3.78 22.78 15.31
CA ALA A 236 4.73 22.07 16.17
C ALA A 236 5.66 21.15 15.35
N LYS A 237 5.24 20.69 14.17
CA LYS A 237 6.04 19.86 13.26
C LYS A 237 7.17 20.62 12.55
N LEU A 238 7.09 21.96 12.50
CA LEU A 238 7.93 22.79 11.66
C LEU A 238 9.11 23.38 12.44
N THR A 239 10.30 22.91 12.16
CA THR A 239 11.54 23.54 12.65
C THR A 239 11.78 24.90 11.99
N GLY A 240 12.73 25.67 12.51
CA GLY A 240 13.13 26.94 11.89
C GLY A 240 13.64 26.77 10.46
N GLU A 241 14.35 25.68 10.18
CA GLU A 241 14.85 25.32 8.85
C GLU A 241 13.70 25.05 7.87
N ILE A 242 12.71 24.26 8.27
CA ILE A 242 11.52 23.98 7.44
C ILE A 242 10.73 25.24 7.15
N ARG A 243 10.57 26.13 8.14
CA ARG A 243 9.87 27.42 7.94
C ARG A 243 10.62 28.31 6.93
N ALA A 244 11.94 28.37 7.02
CA ALA A 244 12.75 29.11 6.06
C ALA A 244 12.63 28.52 4.64
N TYR A 245 12.70 27.20 4.51
CA TYR A 245 12.52 26.48 3.25
C TYR A 245 11.17 26.77 2.60
N LEU A 246 10.07 26.67 3.36
CA LEU A 246 8.72 26.97 2.88
C LEU A 246 8.56 28.45 2.47
N GLN A 247 9.13 29.36 3.25
CA GLN A 247 9.10 30.79 2.95
C GLN A 247 9.87 31.12 1.65
N GLU A 248 11.05 30.51 1.44
CA GLU A 248 11.83 30.66 0.21
C GLU A 248 11.07 30.12 -1.01
N ALA A 249 10.34 29.01 -0.85
CA ALA A 249 9.48 28.44 -1.88
C ALA A 249 8.18 29.24 -2.11
N GLY A 250 7.92 30.29 -1.36
CA GLY A 250 6.72 31.13 -1.47
C GLY A 250 5.45 30.45 -0.95
N ILE A 251 5.57 29.55 0.02
CA ILE A 251 4.48 28.76 0.61
C ILE A 251 4.08 29.38 1.95
N SER A 252 2.82 29.75 2.09
CA SER A 252 2.24 30.26 3.34
C SER A 252 1.80 29.09 4.21
N VAL A 253 2.08 29.17 5.51
CA VAL A 253 1.74 28.14 6.50
C VAL A 253 0.57 28.60 7.35
N TYR A 254 -0.36 27.67 7.57
CA TYR A 254 -1.53 27.83 8.43
C TYR A 254 -1.71 26.60 9.31
N ASN A 255 -2.36 26.76 10.47
CA ASN A 255 -2.68 25.62 11.32
C ASN A 255 -3.58 24.62 10.59
N TYR A 256 -3.36 23.33 10.80
CA TYR A 256 -4.08 22.22 10.17
C TYR A 256 -5.61 22.39 10.19
N ASN A 257 -6.16 22.79 11.34
CA ASN A 257 -7.60 22.98 11.52
C ASN A 257 -8.19 24.16 10.74
N LYS A 258 -7.37 24.96 10.05
CA LYS A 258 -7.82 26.12 9.25
C LYS A 258 -8.08 25.80 7.78
N VAL A 259 -8.01 24.53 7.37
CA VAL A 259 -8.25 24.15 5.96
C VAL A 259 -9.63 24.58 5.46
N GLU A 260 -10.68 24.45 6.27
CA GLU A 260 -12.03 24.90 5.89
C GLU A 260 -12.12 26.42 5.70
N GLU A 261 -11.45 27.19 6.57
CA GLU A 261 -11.37 28.65 6.41
C GLU A 261 -10.58 29.02 5.14
N GLY A 262 -9.50 28.26 4.88
CA GLY A 262 -8.71 28.40 3.65
C GLY A 262 -9.56 28.19 2.40
N LEU A 263 -10.35 27.13 2.35
CA LEU A 263 -11.23 26.80 1.23
C LEU A 263 -12.31 27.86 0.97
N LYS A 264 -12.77 28.56 1.99
CA LYS A 264 -13.77 29.66 1.83
C LYS A 264 -13.21 30.92 1.16
N GLN A 265 -11.87 31.05 1.05
CA GLN A 265 -11.22 32.20 0.41
C GLN A 265 -11.20 32.12 -1.12
N TYR A 266 -11.70 31.04 -1.70
CA TYR A 266 -11.64 30.74 -3.15
C TYR A 266 -12.97 30.92 -3.88
N ALA A 267 -13.88 31.74 -3.35
CA ALA A 267 -15.23 31.94 -3.89
C ALA A 267 -15.27 32.35 -5.40
N GLU A 268 -14.24 33.06 -5.87
CA GLU A 268 -14.11 33.51 -7.26
C GLU A 268 -13.25 32.56 -8.15
N TYR A 269 -12.85 31.38 -7.63
CA TYR A 269 -11.98 30.44 -8.32
C TYR A 269 -12.72 29.18 -8.76
N ASN A 270 -12.27 28.58 -9.86
CA ASN A 270 -12.61 27.20 -10.22
C ASN A 270 -11.61 26.27 -9.55
N ILE A 271 -12.07 25.41 -8.65
CA ILE A 271 -11.20 24.55 -7.84
C ILE A 271 -11.35 23.09 -8.29
N LEU A 272 -10.22 22.48 -8.65
CA LEU A 272 -10.17 21.04 -8.87
C LEU A 272 -10.20 20.32 -7.52
N LEU A 273 -11.13 19.40 -7.40
CA LEU A 273 -11.19 18.44 -6.30
C LEU A 273 -11.23 17.02 -6.89
N ASP A 274 -10.34 16.15 -6.40
CA ASP A 274 -10.43 14.73 -6.65
C ASP A 274 -11.42 14.10 -5.68
N GLY A 275 -12.51 13.55 -6.22
CA GLY A 275 -13.58 12.99 -5.40
C GLY A 275 -13.17 11.71 -4.65
N ASN A 276 -12.09 11.04 -5.06
CA ASN A 276 -11.57 9.87 -4.38
C ASN A 276 -10.65 10.22 -3.21
N GLU A 277 -9.94 11.37 -3.31
CA GLU A 277 -8.98 11.82 -2.30
C GLU A 277 -9.58 12.87 -1.34
N THR A 278 -10.54 13.66 -1.81
CA THR A 278 -11.17 14.71 -0.99
C THR A 278 -12.27 14.12 -0.12
N SER A 279 -12.23 14.39 1.18
CA SER A 279 -13.28 13.97 2.11
C SER A 279 -14.63 14.57 1.74
N TYR A 280 -15.71 13.82 2.02
CA TYR A 280 -17.09 14.30 1.76
C TYR A 280 -17.37 15.63 2.44
N HIS A 281 -16.90 15.80 3.67
CA HIS A 281 -17.07 17.02 4.44
C HIS A 281 -16.41 18.22 3.77
N LEU A 282 -15.14 18.12 3.40
CA LEU A 282 -14.42 19.23 2.75
C LEU A 282 -15.02 19.56 1.37
N TRP A 283 -15.41 18.53 0.59
CA TRP A 283 -16.09 18.75 -0.68
C TRP A 283 -17.37 19.58 -0.54
N LYS A 284 -18.16 19.31 0.53
CA LYS A 284 -19.40 20.06 0.81
C LYS A 284 -19.16 21.44 1.41
N THR A 285 -18.01 21.66 2.00
CA THR A 285 -17.66 22.91 2.70
C THR A 285 -17.03 23.95 1.77
N VAL A 286 -16.37 23.53 0.68
CA VAL A 286 -15.70 24.43 -0.25
C VAL A 286 -16.65 25.49 -0.79
N LYS A 287 -16.17 26.75 -0.83
CA LYS A 287 -16.85 27.88 -1.46
C LYS A 287 -16.00 28.31 -2.65
N CYS A 288 -16.46 28.04 -3.85
CA CYS A 288 -15.78 28.36 -5.11
C CYS A 288 -16.81 28.69 -6.20
N GLN A 289 -16.35 29.21 -7.33
CA GLN A 289 -17.20 29.49 -8.48
C GLN A 289 -17.71 28.19 -9.09
N GLU A 290 -16.79 27.22 -9.32
CA GLU A 290 -17.09 25.89 -9.84
C GLU A 290 -16.14 24.85 -9.23
N ILE A 291 -16.65 23.64 -8.95
CA ILE A 291 -15.83 22.46 -8.63
C ILE A 291 -15.53 21.72 -9.93
N ILE A 292 -14.27 21.67 -10.32
CA ILE A 292 -13.79 20.81 -11.39
C ILE A 292 -13.55 19.43 -10.80
N SER A 293 -14.51 18.51 -11.00
CA SER A 293 -14.45 17.14 -10.48
C SER A 293 -13.62 16.27 -11.42
N GLN A 294 -12.33 16.13 -11.13
CA GLN A 294 -11.36 15.32 -11.88
C GLN A 294 -10.30 14.74 -10.93
N ASN A 295 -9.64 13.68 -11.38
CA ASN A 295 -8.51 13.12 -10.65
C ASN A 295 -7.37 14.14 -10.53
N SER A 296 -6.65 14.09 -9.40
CA SER A 296 -5.42 14.84 -9.16
C SER A 296 -4.39 14.54 -10.26
N PRO A 297 -3.70 15.55 -10.82
CA PRO A 297 -2.61 15.32 -11.76
C PRO A 297 -1.31 14.86 -11.08
N ILE A 298 -1.20 14.97 -9.75
CA ILE A 298 0.04 14.72 -9.00
C ILE A 298 0.43 13.24 -9.01
N PRO A 299 -0.48 12.26 -8.80
CA PRO A 299 -0.09 10.85 -8.83
C PRO A 299 0.61 10.45 -10.14
N ALA A 300 0.09 10.90 -11.29
CA ALA A 300 0.71 10.61 -12.59
C ALA A 300 2.08 11.28 -12.77
N MET A 301 2.29 12.46 -12.17
CA MET A 301 3.58 13.15 -12.19
C MET A 301 4.61 12.47 -11.29
N LYS A 302 4.21 12.01 -10.11
CA LYS A 302 5.01 11.31 -9.11
C LYS A 302 5.39 9.90 -9.56
N ALA A 303 4.51 9.22 -10.26
CA ALA A 303 4.72 7.86 -10.76
C ALA A 303 5.92 7.74 -11.70
N VAL A 304 6.17 8.75 -12.55
CA VAL A 304 7.34 8.80 -13.44
C VAL A 304 8.52 9.40 -12.67
N LYS A 305 9.43 8.54 -12.25
CA LYS A 305 10.58 8.89 -11.42
C LYS A 305 11.59 9.76 -12.19
N SER A 306 12.15 10.75 -11.51
CA SER A 306 13.30 11.50 -12.00
C SER A 306 14.55 10.62 -12.10
N GLU A 307 15.56 11.06 -12.85
CA GLU A 307 16.85 10.35 -12.91
C GLU A 307 17.51 10.22 -11.53
N ALA A 308 17.35 11.23 -10.66
CA ALA A 308 17.87 11.19 -9.29
C ALA A 308 17.16 10.14 -8.43
N GLU A 309 15.85 10.03 -8.54
CA GLU A 309 15.06 8.99 -7.86
C GLU A 309 15.42 7.60 -8.38
N ILE A 310 15.53 7.39 -9.70
CA ILE A 310 15.96 6.11 -10.30
C ILE A 310 17.37 5.73 -9.82
N ALA A 311 18.29 6.68 -9.77
CA ALA A 311 19.62 6.45 -9.22
C ALA A 311 19.56 6.10 -7.72
N GLY A 312 18.64 6.71 -6.97
CA GLY A 312 18.33 6.37 -5.58
C GLY A 312 17.89 4.91 -5.43
N TYR A 313 16.91 4.46 -6.21
CA TYR A 313 16.47 3.06 -6.22
C TYR A 313 17.63 2.10 -6.47
N ARG A 314 18.46 2.36 -7.48
CA ARG A 314 19.60 1.48 -7.80
C ARG A 314 20.61 1.38 -6.66
N ARG A 315 20.83 2.46 -5.91
CA ARG A 315 21.69 2.44 -4.71
C ARG A 315 21.01 1.74 -3.54
N ALA A 316 19.73 2.00 -3.31
CA ALA A 316 18.96 1.39 -2.22
C ALA A 316 18.86 -0.12 -2.41
N MET A 317 18.62 -0.62 -3.62
CA MET A 317 18.55 -2.05 -3.92
C MET A 317 19.89 -2.78 -3.68
N VAL A 318 21.03 -2.11 -3.84
CA VAL A 318 22.32 -2.68 -3.43
C VAL A 318 22.42 -2.80 -1.91
N ARG A 319 22.05 -1.76 -1.16
CA ARG A 319 22.06 -1.79 0.32
C ARG A 319 21.11 -2.84 0.86
N ASP A 320 19.89 -2.87 0.35
CA ASP A 320 18.87 -3.85 0.75
C ASP A 320 19.30 -5.27 0.41
N GLY A 321 19.88 -5.47 -0.79
CA GLY A 321 20.42 -6.75 -1.22
C GLY A 321 21.57 -7.26 -0.33
N VAL A 322 22.44 -6.36 0.15
CA VAL A 322 23.48 -6.71 1.12
C VAL A 322 22.87 -7.18 2.45
N ALA A 323 21.85 -6.48 2.95
CA ALA A 323 21.14 -6.89 4.16
C ALA A 323 20.45 -8.25 3.97
N MET A 324 19.81 -8.47 2.82
CA MET A 324 19.18 -9.75 2.48
C MET A 324 20.19 -10.90 2.36
N VAL A 325 21.35 -10.69 1.76
CA VAL A 325 22.40 -11.73 1.68
C VAL A 325 22.87 -12.13 3.07
N LYS A 326 23.14 -11.16 3.94
CA LYS A 326 23.53 -11.43 5.34
C LYS A 326 22.45 -12.20 6.08
N PHE A 327 21.20 -11.81 5.89
CA PHE A 327 20.05 -12.47 6.49
C PHE A 327 19.90 -13.92 5.98
N LEU A 328 19.88 -14.13 4.67
CA LEU A 328 19.69 -15.46 4.07
C LEU A 328 20.84 -16.41 4.42
N LYS A 329 22.07 -15.91 4.47
CA LYS A 329 23.24 -16.69 4.94
C LYS A 329 23.07 -17.12 6.40
N TRP A 330 22.52 -16.28 7.25
CA TRP A 330 22.30 -16.56 8.66
C TRP A 330 21.10 -17.50 8.91
N LEU A 331 20.04 -17.40 8.11
CA LEU A 331 18.73 -17.98 8.39
C LEU A 331 18.76 -19.51 8.55
N LEU A 332 19.26 -20.25 7.55
CA LEU A 332 19.22 -21.72 7.59
C LEU A 332 20.01 -22.31 8.77
N PRO A 333 21.27 -21.91 9.04
CA PRO A 333 22.00 -22.37 10.23
C PRO A 333 21.30 -22.01 11.54
N ALA A 334 20.64 -20.86 11.62
CA ALA A 334 19.92 -20.44 12.82
C ALA A 334 18.67 -21.30 13.07
N VAL A 335 17.90 -21.60 12.01
CA VAL A 335 16.75 -22.50 12.09
C VAL A 335 17.15 -23.92 12.45
N GLU A 336 18.26 -24.45 11.88
CA GLU A 336 18.80 -25.76 12.25
C GLU A 336 19.24 -25.82 13.72
N ALA A 337 19.80 -24.73 14.25
CA ALA A 337 20.18 -24.64 15.67
C ALA A 337 18.94 -24.56 16.60
N GLY A 338 17.80 -24.16 16.07
CA GLY A 338 16.53 -24.03 16.79
C GLY A 338 16.41 -22.75 17.62
N GLY A 339 15.18 -22.37 17.93
CA GLY A 339 14.85 -21.21 18.75
C GLY A 339 14.41 -19.97 17.98
N GLU A 340 14.52 -19.99 16.64
CA GLU A 340 14.00 -18.89 15.81
C GLU A 340 12.50 -19.03 15.59
N THR A 341 11.81 -17.88 15.54
CA THR A 341 10.37 -17.74 15.29
C THR A 341 10.13 -16.72 14.18
N GLU A 342 8.90 -16.61 13.70
CA GLU A 342 8.51 -15.62 12.68
C GLU A 342 8.86 -14.18 13.14
N ILE A 343 8.57 -13.83 14.40
CA ILE A 343 8.92 -12.52 14.97
C ILE A 343 10.44 -12.36 15.14
N SER A 344 11.16 -13.42 15.51
CA SER A 344 12.61 -13.29 15.74
C SER A 344 13.38 -13.02 14.45
N ILE A 345 12.98 -13.67 13.34
CA ILE A 345 13.61 -13.45 12.03
C ILE A 345 13.28 -12.08 11.43
N ASP A 346 12.06 -11.56 11.63
CA ASP A 346 11.71 -10.19 11.28
C ASP A 346 12.63 -9.20 11.99
N LYS A 347 12.75 -9.28 13.32
CA LYS A 347 13.67 -8.43 14.09
C LYS A 347 15.12 -8.53 13.60
N LYS A 348 15.57 -9.73 13.22
CA LYS A 348 16.91 -9.93 12.68
C LYS A 348 17.10 -9.23 11.34
N LEU A 349 16.14 -9.35 10.42
CA LEU A 349 16.19 -8.69 9.12
C LEU A 349 16.16 -7.17 9.26
N THR A 350 15.26 -6.66 10.07
CA THR A 350 15.14 -5.21 10.36
C THR A 350 16.45 -4.66 10.94
N ALA A 351 17.11 -5.38 11.86
CA ALA A 351 18.40 -4.98 12.40
C ALA A 351 19.50 -4.93 11.32
N LEU A 352 19.56 -5.89 10.40
CA LEU A 352 20.52 -5.89 9.29
C LEU A 352 20.29 -4.78 8.28
N ARG A 353 19.02 -4.42 8.02
CA ARG A 353 18.66 -3.24 7.22
C ARG A 353 19.05 -1.94 7.90
N ALA A 354 18.88 -1.86 9.24
CA ALA A 354 19.26 -0.69 10.03
C ALA A 354 20.78 -0.44 10.05
N GLU A 355 21.62 -1.45 9.76
CA GLU A 355 23.07 -1.26 9.58
C GLU A 355 23.41 -0.52 8.26
N GLN A 356 22.48 -0.45 7.32
CA GLN A 356 22.72 0.15 6.02
C GLN A 356 22.60 1.67 6.05
N ASN A 357 23.45 2.34 5.27
CA ASN A 357 23.39 3.79 5.14
C ASN A 357 22.03 4.26 4.61
N LEU A 358 21.56 5.41 5.09
CA LEU A 358 20.30 6.06 4.71
C LEU A 358 19.04 5.28 5.13
N PHE A 359 19.15 4.18 5.88
CA PHE A 359 17.98 3.52 6.45
C PHE A 359 17.21 4.49 7.37
N ARG A 360 15.90 4.48 7.26
CA ARG A 360 14.98 5.29 8.07
C ARG A 360 14.01 4.43 8.87
N ASP A 361 13.39 3.46 8.20
CA ASP A 361 12.39 2.56 8.80
C ASP A 361 12.17 1.34 7.88
N ILE A 362 11.26 0.45 8.26
CA ILE A 362 10.66 -0.53 7.35
C ILE A 362 9.63 0.16 6.45
N SER A 363 9.36 -0.38 5.27
CA SER A 363 8.37 0.18 4.34
C SER A 363 6.94 -0.33 4.58
N PHE A 364 6.82 -1.46 5.26
CA PHE A 364 5.58 -2.08 5.79
C PHE A 364 5.96 -3.14 6.82
N ASP A 365 5.01 -3.59 7.63
CA ASP A 365 5.22 -4.65 8.61
C ASP A 365 5.56 -5.96 7.90
N THR A 366 6.69 -6.57 8.30
CA THR A 366 7.21 -7.76 7.64
C THR A 366 6.23 -8.92 7.69
N ILE A 367 5.95 -9.52 6.54
CA ILE A 367 5.18 -10.75 6.42
C ILE A 367 6.17 -11.92 6.46
N ALA A 368 6.25 -12.60 7.60
CA ALA A 368 7.10 -13.77 7.80
C ALA A 368 6.22 -14.98 8.08
N GLY A 369 5.63 -15.58 7.03
CA GLY A 369 4.67 -16.67 7.14
C GLY A 369 5.33 -18.03 6.93
N TYR A 370 5.50 -18.81 8.00
CA TYR A 370 6.01 -20.17 7.93
C TYR A 370 4.86 -21.18 7.72
N GLN A 371 5.04 -22.09 6.74
CA GLN A 371 4.05 -23.13 6.40
C GLN A 371 2.65 -22.53 6.17
N GLU A 372 1.64 -22.95 6.96
CA GLU A 372 0.25 -22.49 6.82
C GLU A 372 0.07 -20.97 6.97
N HIS A 373 0.90 -20.28 7.75
CA HIS A 373 0.85 -18.83 7.86
C HIS A 373 1.24 -18.14 6.55
N GLY A 374 2.08 -18.76 5.72
CA GLY A 374 2.38 -18.27 4.37
C GLY A 374 1.17 -18.25 3.43
N ALA A 375 0.10 -18.98 3.74
CA ALA A 375 -1.14 -18.93 2.99
C ALA A 375 -2.03 -17.71 3.33
N ILE A 376 -1.70 -16.96 4.39
CA ILE A 376 -2.37 -15.72 4.77
C ILE A 376 -1.61 -14.59 4.08
N VAL A 377 -2.18 -14.03 2.99
CA VAL A 377 -1.47 -13.14 2.05
C VAL A 377 -0.77 -11.97 2.73
N HIS A 378 -1.45 -11.32 3.69
CA HIS A 378 -0.92 -10.24 4.54
C HIS A 378 -0.87 -10.71 6.00
N TYR A 379 -0.10 -11.78 6.24
CA TYR A 379 0.13 -12.29 7.58
C TYR A 379 1.06 -11.35 8.35
N GLU A 380 0.64 -10.98 9.53
CA GLU A 380 1.46 -10.24 10.49
C GLU A 380 1.55 -11.05 11.78
N ALA A 381 2.76 -11.49 12.12
CA ALA A 381 2.99 -12.29 13.31
C ALA A 381 2.78 -11.43 14.57
N SER A 382 1.92 -11.91 15.47
CA SER A 382 1.72 -11.34 16.80
C SER A 382 2.28 -12.27 17.88
N PRO A 383 2.47 -11.81 19.13
CA PRO A 383 2.88 -12.69 20.21
C PRO A 383 1.98 -13.92 20.40
N GLU A 384 0.70 -13.82 20.00
CA GLU A 384 -0.29 -14.89 20.11
C GLU A 384 -0.21 -15.88 18.95
N THR A 385 0.22 -15.44 17.77
CA THR A 385 0.28 -16.25 16.54
C THR A 385 1.69 -16.72 16.18
N ASP A 386 2.72 -16.17 16.81
CA ASP A 386 4.14 -16.45 16.54
C ASP A 386 4.47 -17.94 16.74
N ILE A 387 5.04 -18.57 15.72
CA ILE A 387 5.41 -19.99 15.77
C ILE A 387 6.91 -20.21 15.55
N PRO A 388 7.46 -21.29 16.14
CA PRO A 388 8.85 -21.65 15.92
C PRO A 388 9.08 -22.20 14.51
N LEU A 389 10.16 -21.73 13.88
CA LEU A 389 10.63 -22.26 12.60
C LEU A 389 11.31 -23.62 12.78
N LYS A 390 11.12 -24.50 11.81
CA LYS A 390 11.75 -25.82 11.76
C LYS A 390 12.52 -25.99 10.45
N PRO A 391 13.56 -26.86 10.42
CA PRO A 391 14.36 -27.11 9.21
C PRO A 391 13.59 -28.01 8.21
N GLU A 392 12.41 -27.58 7.80
CA GLU A 392 11.54 -28.24 6.83
C GLU A 392 10.55 -27.25 6.22
N GLY A 393 10.05 -27.51 5.02
CA GLY A 393 8.99 -26.76 4.38
C GLY A 393 9.39 -25.37 3.90
N LEU A 394 8.40 -24.48 3.73
CA LEU A 394 8.58 -23.17 3.12
C LEU A 394 8.31 -22.03 4.12
N LEU A 395 9.13 -20.99 4.03
CA LEU A 395 8.92 -19.68 4.64
C LEU A 395 8.65 -18.67 3.54
N LEU A 396 7.51 -18.01 3.55
CA LEU A 396 7.22 -16.83 2.75
C LEU A 396 7.68 -15.61 3.55
N LEU A 397 8.63 -14.86 3.01
CA LEU A 397 9.18 -13.65 3.63
C LEU A 397 9.02 -12.47 2.69
N ASP A 398 8.10 -11.58 3.03
CA ASP A 398 7.83 -10.35 2.31
C ASP A 398 8.16 -9.16 3.21
N SER A 399 9.02 -8.26 2.70
CA SER A 399 9.60 -7.19 3.52
C SER A 399 10.21 -6.09 2.69
N GLY A 400 10.29 -4.92 3.26
CA GLY A 400 10.93 -3.79 2.62
C GLY A 400 11.47 -2.75 3.60
N ALA A 401 12.17 -1.76 3.08
CA ALA A 401 12.75 -0.69 3.86
C ALA A 401 12.49 0.68 3.24
N GLN A 402 12.39 1.68 4.08
CA GLN A 402 12.48 3.10 3.74
C GLN A 402 13.95 3.53 3.84
N TYR A 403 14.59 3.70 2.71
CA TYR A 403 15.86 4.43 2.62
C TYR A 403 15.56 5.86 2.20
N GLN A 404 16.34 6.83 2.67
CA GLN A 404 16.09 8.25 2.34
C GLN A 404 16.07 8.54 0.82
N ASP A 405 16.67 7.68 0.00
CA ASP A 405 16.73 7.82 -1.44
C ASP A 405 15.86 6.83 -2.24
N ALA A 406 15.16 5.88 -1.58
CA ALA A 406 14.13 5.03 -2.19
C ALA A 406 13.40 4.17 -1.15
N THR A 407 12.26 3.63 -1.55
CA THR A 407 11.52 2.58 -0.83
C THR A 407 11.82 1.24 -1.49
N THR A 408 12.03 0.17 -0.70
CA THR A 408 12.17 -1.19 -1.22
C THR A 408 10.99 -2.06 -0.83
N ASP A 409 10.73 -3.06 -1.66
CA ASP A 409 9.67 -4.04 -1.53
C ASP A 409 10.11 -5.32 -2.23
N LEU A 410 10.12 -6.44 -1.52
CA LEU A 410 10.50 -7.72 -2.10
C LEU A 410 9.96 -8.90 -1.30
N THR A 411 9.56 -9.94 -2.00
CA THR A 411 9.21 -11.24 -1.40
C THR A 411 10.16 -12.33 -1.87
N ARG A 412 10.58 -13.17 -0.93
CA ARG A 412 11.22 -14.48 -1.22
C ARG A 412 10.49 -15.58 -0.47
N THR A 413 10.17 -16.66 -1.18
CA THR A 413 9.77 -17.91 -0.55
C THR A 413 11.00 -18.81 -0.45
N ILE A 414 11.32 -19.28 0.74
CA ILE A 414 12.59 -19.92 1.09
C ILE A 414 12.33 -21.31 1.62
N ALA A 415 13.01 -22.32 1.07
CA ALA A 415 13.00 -23.66 1.62
C ALA A 415 13.87 -23.73 2.88
N LEU A 416 13.26 -23.97 4.04
CA LEU A 416 13.99 -24.13 5.30
C LEU A 416 14.59 -25.54 5.48
N GLY A 417 14.28 -26.45 4.56
CA GLY A 417 14.77 -27.83 4.54
C GLY A 417 14.03 -28.64 3.46
N PRO A 418 13.75 -29.93 3.67
CA PRO A 418 13.03 -30.74 2.70
C PRO A 418 11.66 -30.16 2.35
N VAL A 419 11.34 -30.12 1.06
CA VAL A 419 10.05 -29.68 0.51
C VAL A 419 9.37 -30.80 -0.26
N THR A 420 8.03 -30.80 -0.27
CA THR A 420 7.23 -31.79 -1.00
C THR A 420 7.19 -31.49 -2.49
N ASP A 421 6.76 -32.48 -3.30
CA ASP A 421 6.57 -32.27 -4.75
C ASP A 421 5.45 -31.24 -5.02
N GLU A 422 4.39 -31.19 -4.17
CA GLU A 422 3.36 -30.16 -4.25
C GLU A 422 3.97 -28.75 -4.05
N MET A 423 4.85 -28.58 -3.05
CA MET A 423 5.52 -27.30 -2.80
C MET A 423 6.40 -26.89 -3.99
N LYS A 424 7.18 -27.83 -4.56
CA LYS A 424 8.00 -27.54 -5.75
C LYS A 424 7.17 -27.14 -6.95
N HIS A 425 6.08 -27.86 -7.17
CA HIS A 425 5.18 -27.57 -8.29
C HIS A 425 4.58 -26.15 -8.19
N ILE A 426 3.98 -25.82 -7.04
CA ILE A 426 3.38 -24.50 -6.78
C ILE A 426 4.44 -23.39 -6.83
N TYR A 427 5.61 -23.61 -6.22
CA TYR A 427 6.72 -22.65 -6.27
C TYR A 427 7.14 -22.35 -7.71
N THR A 428 7.28 -23.38 -8.52
CA THR A 428 7.73 -23.23 -9.91
C THR A 428 6.68 -22.55 -10.76
N LEU A 429 5.38 -22.79 -10.54
CA LEU A 429 4.32 -22.04 -11.22
C LEU A 429 4.38 -20.54 -10.90
N VAL A 430 4.59 -20.18 -9.63
CA VAL A 430 4.74 -18.77 -9.23
C VAL A 430 5.97 -18.14 -9.88
N LEU A 431 7.12 -18.84 -9.86
CA LEU A 431 8.35 -18.39 -10.51
C LEU A 431 8.15 -18.18 -12.02
N LYS A 432 7.45 -19.07 -12.70
CA LYS A 432 7.14 -18.92 -14.15
C LYS A 432 6.33 -17.65 -14.38
N GLY A 433 5.30 -17.41 -13.59
CA GLY A 433 4.47 -16.20 -13.70
C GLY A 433 5.30 -14.93 -13.51
N HIS A 434 6.15 -14.90 -12.50
CA HIS A 434 7.10 -13.82 -12.23
C HIS A 434 8.02 -13.57 -13.44
N ILE A 435 8.69 -14.60 -13.94
CA ILE A 435 9.62 -14.48 -15.07
C ILE A 435 8.90 -14.02 -16.35
N GLN A 436 7.69 -14.50 -16.63
CA GLN A 436 6.96 -14.12 -17.85
C GLN A 436 6.57 -12.65 -17.86
N LEU A 437 6.25 -12.06 -16.70
CA LEU A 437 6.02 -10.61 -16.59
C LEU A 437 7.32 -9.83 -16.77
N GLU A 438 8.41 -10.24 -16.14
CA GLU A 438 9.73 -9.61 -16.27
C GLU A 438 10.28 -9.64 -17.73
N LEU A 439 9.97 -10.69 -18.47
CA LEU A 439 10.35 -10.81 -19.89
C LEU A 439 9.49 -9.95 -20.84
N ALA A 440 8.41 -9.34 -20.35
CA ALA A 440 7.46 -8.63 -21.19
C ALA A 440 8.09 -7.46 -21.96
N LYS A 441 7.71 -7.36 -23.25
CA LYS A 441 7.93 -6.21 -24.11
C LYS A 441 6.57 -5.74 -24.59
N PHE A 442 6.27 -4.45 -24.42
CA PHE A 442 4.91 -3.95 -24.65
C PHE A 442 4.93 -2.53 -25.22
N PRO A 443 3.87 -2.10 -25.93
CA PRO A 443 3.80 -0.74 -26.46
C PRO A 443 3.68 0.29 -25.34
N ASP A 444 4.31 1.44 -25.50
CA ASP A 444 4.16 2.60 -24.62
C ASP A 444 2.67 2.99 -24.51
N GLY A 445 2.19 3.13 -23.28
CA GLY A 445 0.79 3.42 -22.98
C GLY A 445 -0.11 2.20 -22.78
N ALA A 446 0.42 0.98 -22.85
CA ALA A 446 -0.30 -0.20 -22.37
C ALA A 446 -0.62 -0.05 -20.88
N SER A 447 -1.76 -0.56 -20.45
CA SER A 447 -2.12 -0.61 -19.03
C SER A 447 -1.59 -1.88 -18.36
N GLY A 448 -1.40 -1.83 -17.04
CA GLY A 448 -1.02 -3.02 -16.28
C GLY A 448 -2.03 -4.16 -16.36
N THR A 449 -3.33 -3.86 -16.57
CA THR A 449 -4.36 -4.89 -16.81
C THR A 449 -4.05 -5.75 -18.04
N GLN A 450 -3.44 -5.18 -19.09
CA GLN A 450 -3.07 -5.92 -20.28
C GLN A 450 -1.89 -6.87 -20.04
N LEU A 451 -1.04 -6.58 -19.05
CA LEU A 451 0.14 -7.38 -18.72
C LEU A 451 -0.14 -8.44 -17.64
N ASP A 452 -1.15 -8.25 -16.80
CA ASP A 452 -1.45 -9.11 -15.66
C ASP A 452 -1.63 -10.59 -16.04
N ALA A 453 -2.22 -10.85 -17.21
CA ALA A 453 -2.40 -12.21 -17.71
C ALA A 453 -1.08 -12.96 -17.93
N LEU A 454 0.03 -12.27 -18.19
CA LEU A 454 1.34 -12.91 -18.40
C LEU A 454 1.81 -13.61 -17.11
N ALA A 455 1.60 -12.99 -15.96
CA ALA A 455 1.94 -13.57 -14.66
C ALA A 455 0.99 -14.71 -14.23
N ARG A 456 -0.24 -14.76 -14.76
CA ARG A 456 -1.26 -15.72 -14.33
C ARG A 456 -1.43 -16.91 -15.26
N GLU A 457 -1.03 -16.79 -16.50
CA GLU A 457 -1.37 -17.73 -17.59
C GLU A 457 -0.98 -19.18 -17.26
N CYS A 458 0.23 -19.40 -16.74
CA CYS A 458 0.69 -20.73 -16.35
C CYS A 458 -0.14 -21.36 -15.20
N MET A 459 -0.63 -20.53 -14.29
CA MET A 459 -1.49 -20.97 -13.18
C MET A 459 -2.92 -21.26 -13.67
N TRP A 460 -3.47 -20.43 -14.54
CA TRP A 460 -4.80 -20.62 -15.10
C TRP A 460 -4.95 -21.92 -15.90
N ARG A 461 -3.88 -22.36 -16.58
CA ARG A 461 -3.85 -23.65 -17.28
C ARG A 461 -4.17 -24.83 -16.33
N GLU A 462 -3.84 -24.67 -15.06
CA GLU A 462 -4.10 -25.68 -14.01
C GLU A 462 -5.33 -25.37 -13.15
N GLY A 463 -6.09 -24.31 -13.49
CA GLY A 463 -7.26 -23.89 -12.73
C GLY A 463 -6.92 -23.20 -11.41
N LEU A 464 -5.66 -22.74 -11.26
CA LEU A 464 -5.18 -22.02 -10.09
C LEU A 464 -5.20 -20.50 -10.34
N ASN A 465 -5.40 -19.71 -9.28
CA ASN A 465 -5.41 -18.25 -9.37
C ASN A 465 -5.10 -17.62 -8.00
N PHE A 466 -4.63 -16.37 -8.02
CA PHE A 466 -4.54 -15.51 -6.84
C PHE A 466 -5.45 -14.28 -7.02
N LEU A 467 -5.95 -13.74 -5.90
CA LEU A 467 -7.00 -12.72 -5.90
C LEU A 467 -6.51 -11.31 -5.59
N HIS A 468 -5.21 -11.12 -5.30
CA HIS A 468 -4.61 -9.80 -5.17
C HIS A 468 -4.05 -9.27 -6.50
N GLY A 469 -3.58 -8.04 -6.56
CA GLY A 469 -2.89 -7.49 -7.73
C GLY A 469 -1.56 -8.20 -7.97
N THR A 470 -1.11 -8.25 -9.22
CA THR A 470 0.22 -8.79 -9.56
C THR A 470 1.33 -7.79 -9.28
N GLY A 471 0.98 -6.50 -9.16
CA GLY A 471 1.94 -5.47 -8.81
C GLY A 471 1.33 -4.07 -8.71
N HIS A 472 2.03 -3.19 -8.04
CA HIS A 472 1.67 -1.79 -7.80
C HIS A 472 2.89 -0.89 -7.99
N GLY A 473 2.67 0.42 -8.13
CA GLY A 473 3.76 1.40 -8.08
C GLY A 473 4.40 1.45 -6.70
N VAL A 474 5.66 1.86 -6.64
CA VAL A 474 6.43 2.04 -5.39
C VAL A 474 6.89 3.49 -5.29
N GLY A 475 6.70 4.12 -4.14
CA GLY A 475 7.12 5.49 -3.87
C GLY A 475 8.64 5.63 -3.70
N SER A 476 9.18 6.83 -3.94
CA SER A 476 10.59 7.13 -3.68
C SER A 476 10.74 7.79 -2.30
N TYR A 477 11.07 7.00 -1.29
CA TYR A 477 10.99 7.38 0.12
C TYR A 477 9.61 7.99 0.42
N LEU A 478 8.58 7.21 0.04
CA LEU A 478 7.16 7.50 0.22
C LEU A 478 6.40 6.18 0.45
N ASN A 479 5.08 6.17 0.24
CA ASN A 479 4.27 4.98 0.42
C ASN A 479 4.78 3.82 -0.44
N VAL A 480 4.86 2.63 0.13
CA VAL A 480 5.21 1.41 -0.61
C VAL A 480 4.19 1.14 -1.72
N HIS A 481 2.90 1.32 -1.44
CA HIS A 481 1.85 1.28 -2.45
C HIS A 481 1.64 2.68 -3.06
N GLU A 482 2.04 2.85 -4.30
CA GLU A 482 1.88 4.11 -5.03
C GLU A 482 1.05 3.91 -6.31
N GLY A 483 0.03 4.75 -6.49
CA GLY A 483 -0.73 4.84 -7.72
C GLY A 483 -0.16 5.85 -8.73
N PRO A 484 -0.81 6.00 -9.89
CA PRO A 484 -2.09 5.45 -10.29
C PRO A 484 -2.01 4.10 -11.04
N HIS A 485 -0.81 3.64 -11.39
CA HIS A 485 -0.58 2.45 -12.19
C HIS A 485 -0.48 1.19 -11.32
N GLN A 486 -1.05 0.10 -11.80
CA GLN A 486 -1.04 -1.22 -11.16
C GLN A 486 -1.09 -2.31 -12.22
N VAL A 487 -0.53 -3.47 -11.92
CA VAL A 487 -0.71 -4.70 -12.71
C VAL A 487 -1.72 -5.58 -11.97
N ARG A 488 -2.93 -5.72 -12.53
CA ARG A 488 -4.03 -6.46 -11.89
C ARG A 488 -5.14 -6.82 -12.87
N MET A 489 -5.97 -7.81 -12.49
CA MET A 489 -7.08 -8.29 -13.32
C MET A 489 -8.15 -7.22 -13.57
N GLU A 490 -8.44 -6.40 -12.58
CA GLU A 490 -9.44 -5.34 -12.72
C GLU A 490 -8.92 -4.24 -13.64
N TYR A 491 -9.84 -3.69 -14.43
CA TYR A 491 -9.47 -2.63 -15.36
C TYR A 491 -8.90 -1.40 -14.66
N MET A 492 -7.63 -1.12 -14.96
CA MET A 492 -6.89 0.06 -14.53
C MET A 492 -6.49 0.87 -15.76
N PRO A 493 -7.08 2.04 -15.98
CA PRO A 493 -6.85 2.82 -17.21
C PRO A 493 -5.49 3.53 -17.24
N ALA A 494 -4.79 3.63 -16.10
CA ALA A 494 -3.50 4.32 -16.03
C ALA A 494 -2.47 3.65 -16.96
N PRO A 495 -1.89 4.41 -17.92
CA PRO A 495 -0.90 3.87 -18.84
C PRO A 495 0.44 3.67 -18.13
N LEU A 496 1.12 2.58 -18.47
CA LEU A 496 2.50 2.36 -18.07
C LEU A 496 3.43 3.23 -18.92
N ARG A 497 4.45 3.83 -18.28
CA ARG A 497 5.42 4.73 -18.92
C ARG A 497 6.84 4.39 -18.47
N ALA A 498 7.82 4.69 -19.33
CA ALA A 498 9.23 4.64 -18.94
C ALA A 498 9.47 5.57 -17.73
N GLY A 499 10.26 5.11 -16.76
CA GLY A 499 10.54 5.79 -15.50
C GLY A 499 9.58 5.42 -14.36
N MET A 500 8.53 4.63 -14.61
CA MET A 500 7.66 4.11 -13.55
C MET A 500 8.29 2.90 -12.87
N THR A 501 8.16 2.83 -11.55
CA THR A 501 8.51 1.64 -10.74
C THR A 501 7.25 0.83 -10.47
N LEU A 502 7.41 -0.49 -10.42
CA LEU A 502 6.34 -1.45 -10.12
C LEU A 502 6.87 -2.56 -9.22
N THR A 503 5.99 -3.25 -8.50
CA THR A 503 6.26 -4.62 -8.05
C THR A 503 5.81 -5.63 -9.11
N ASP A 504 6.42 -6.81 -9.08
CA ASP A 504 6.00 -8.01 -9.80
C ASP A 504 5.96 -9.14 -8.78
N GLU A 505 4.75 -9.44 -8.25
CA GLU A 505 4.53 -10.24 -7.04
C GLU A 505 3.43 -11.32 -7.20
N PRO A 506 3.45 -12.16 -8.23
CA PRO A 506 2.50 -13.25 -8.31
C PRO A 506 2.64 -14.20 -7.11
N GLY A 507 1.54 -14.84 -6.73
CA GLY A 507 1.55 -15.78 -5.62
C GLY A 507 0.49 -16.88 -5.75
N LEU A 508 0.63 -17.95 -4.96
CA LEU A 508 -0.38 -18.99 -4.78
C LEU A 508 -0.45 -19.38 -3.30
N TYR A 509 -1.66 -19.50 -2.79
CA TYR A 509 -1.93 -19.64 -1.35
C TYR A 509 -2.88 -20.81 -1.10
N LEU A 510 -2.35 -21.85 -0.47
CA LEU A 510 -3.11 -23.06 -0.14
C LEU A 510 -3.49 -23.04 1.33
N ALA A 511 -4.69 -22.59 1.64
CA ALA A 511 -5.18 -22.42 3.01
C ALA A 511 -4.94 -23.66 3.88
N GLY A 512 -4.36 -23.47 5.06
CA GLY A 512 -4.00 -24.55 6.00
C GLY A 512 -2.83 -25.43 5.56
N LYS A 513 -2.08 -25.01 4.50
CA LYS A 513 -0.90 -25.74 4.03
C LYS A 513 0.33 -24.83 3.94
N PHE A 514 0.41 -23.96 2.92
CA PHE A 514 1.51 -23.04 2.68
C PHE A 514 1.14 -21.99 1.64
N GLY A 515 1.92 -20.93 1.55
CA GLY A 515 1.87 -19.94 0.48
C GLY A 515 3.20 -19.76 -0.21
N VAL A 516 3.15 -19.29 -1.45
CA VAL A 516 4.31 -18.90 -2.26
C VAL A 516 4.03 -17.55 -2.88
N ARG A 517 4.96 -16.61 -2.71
CA ARG A 517 5.07 -15.34 -3.44
C ARG A 517 6.52 -15.12 -3.81
N ILE A 518 6.79 -14.68 -5.02
CA ILE A 518 8.12 -14.26 -5.48
C ILE A 518 7.94 -12.87 -6.05
N GLU A 519 8.74 -11.93 -5.57
CA GLU A 519 8.56 -10.54 -5.89
C GLU A 519 9.87 -9.81 -6.13
N ASN A 520 9.87 -8.95 -7.13
CA ASN A 520 10.86 -7.91 -7.35
C ASN A 520 10.17 -6.55 -7.49
N THR A 521 10.82 -5.50 -7.01
CA THR A 521 10.60 -4.13 -7.51
C THR A 521 11.30 -4.00 -8.86
N VAL A 522 10.58 -3.49 -9.86
CA VAL A 522 11.05 -3.35 -11.23
C VAL A 522 10.91 -1.92 -11.75
N LEU A 523 11.67 -1.57 -12.78
CA LEU A 523 11.62 -0.28 -13.48
C LEU A 523 11.16 -0.49 -14.91
N ILE A 524 10.19 0.29 -15.35
CA ILE A 524 9.80 0.34 -16.75
C ILE A 524 10.78 1.23 -17.51
N GLN A 525 11.34 0.72 -18.59
CA GLN A 525 12.32 1.40 -19.42
C GLN A 525 11.93 1.40 -20.90
N ASP A 526 12.54 2.30 -21.65
CA ASP A 526 12.49 2.27 -23.10
C ASP A 526 13.17 0.98 -23.65
N TYR A 527 12.54 0.33 -24.60
CA TYR A 527 13.09 -0.83 -25.29
C TYR A 527 13.56 -0.48 -26.70
N LYS A 528 12.64 -0.14 -27.57
CA LYS A 528 12.93 0.29 -28.95
C LYS A 528 11.77 1.08 -29.56
N GLU A 529 12.08 1.84 -30.59
CA GLU A 529 11.10 2.48 -31.45
C GLU A 529 11.06 1.79 -32.80
N THR A 530 9.88 1.59 -33.38
CA THR A 530 9.63 0.93 -34.67
C THR A 530 8.57 1.70 -35.43
N GLU A 531 8.27 1.26 -36.67
CA GLU A 531 7.14 1.79 -37.45
C GLU A 531 5.77 1.60 -36.74
N PHE A 532 5.67 0.70 -35.76
CA PHE A 532 4.48 0.45 -34.93
C PHE A 532 4.47 1.29 -33.64
N GLY A 533 5.43 2.16 -33.42
CA GLY A 533 5.55 3.04 -32.28
C GLY A 533 6.65 2.64 -31.29
N LYS A 534 6.61 3.27 -30.13
CA LYS A 534 7.55 3.07 -29.04
C LYS A 534 7.17 1.85 -28.20
N PHE A 535 8.15 1.03 -27.84
CA PHE A 535 7.99 -0.14 -26.99
C PHE A 535 8.82 0.02 -25.72
N LEU A 536 8.29 -0.54 -24.64
CA LEU A 536 8.86 -0.56 -23.30
C LEU A 536 9.28 -1.98 -22.91
N GLN A 537 10.12 -2.06 -21.87
CA GLN A 537 10.57 -3.29 -21.24
C GLN A 537 10.64 -3.10 -19.72
N ILE A 538 10.85 -4.20 -19.03
CA ILE A 538 11.02 -4.26 -17.58
C ILE A 538 12.48 -4.52 -17.25
N GLU A 539 13.03 -3.81 -16.25
CA GLU A 539 14.33 -4.02 -15.62
C GLU A 539 14.11 -4.40 -14.15
N SER A 540 14.62 -5.53 -13.72
CA SER A 540 14.63 -5.87 -12.27
C SER A 540 15.52 -4.89 -11.51
N LEU A 541 14.98 -4.25 -10.48
CA LEU A 541 15.76 -3.41 -9.57
C LEU A 541 16.20 -4.18 -8.32
N THR A 542 15.34 -5.08 -7.82
CA THR A 542 15.63 -5.91 -6.65
C THR A 542 16.85 -6.80 -6.88
N LEU A 543 17.78 -6.77 -5.93
CA LEU A 543 19.01 -7.56 -5.96
C LEU A 543 19.01 -8.57 -4.80
N CYS A 544 18.32 -9.69 -4.96
CA CYS A 544 18.23 -10.75 -3.96
C CYS A 544 18.14 -12.12 -4.66
N PRO A 545 18.93 -13.14 -4.25
CA PRO A 545 18.80 -14.46 -4.85
C PRO A 545 17.38 -15.02 -4.74
N ILE A 546 16.92 -15.67 -5.80
CA ILE A 546 15.72 -16.51 -5.78
C ILE A 546 16.16 -17.92 -5.38
N ASP A 547 15.50 -18.52 -4.38
CA ASP A 547 15.86 -19.86 -3.92
C ASP A 547 15.60 -20.90 -5.01
N THR A 548 16.64 -21.63 -5.39
CA THR A 548 16.56 -22.67 -6.43
C THR A 548 16.23 -24.05 -5.86
N THR A 549 16.22 -24.22 -4.55
CA THR A 549 15.93 -25.50 -3.89
C THR A 549 14.54 -26.04 -4.20
N PRO A 550 13.46 -25.21 -4.18
CA PRO A 550 12.12 -25.72 -4.47
C PRO A 550 11.75 -25.68 -5.97
N ILE A 551 12.71 -25.45 -6.88
CA ILE A 551 12.42 -25.41 -8.32
C ILE A 551 12.33 -26.82 -8.89
N ASP A 552 11.25 -27.11 -9.61
CA ASP A 552 11.17 -28.21 -10.58
C ASP A 552 11.64 -27.70 -11.94
N VAL A 553 12.91 -27.98 -12.28
CA VAL A 553 13.57 -27.46 -13.48
C VAL A 553 12.91 -27.96 -14.77
N GLU A 554 12.28 -29.15 -14.73
CA GLU A 554 11.61 -29.73 -15.92
C GLU A 554 10.36 -28.92 -16.33
N MET A 555 9.79 -28.14 -15.42
CA MET A 555 8.66 -27.24 -15.70
C MET A 555 9.09 -25.94 -16.40
N LEU A 556 10.37 -25.56 -16.32
CA LEU A 556 10.85 -24.28 -16.85
C LEU A 556 11.15 -24.36 -18.36
N LEU A 557 10.83 -23.28 -19.07
CA LEU A 557 11.23 -23.09 -20.45
C LEU A 557 12.71 -22.66 -20.54
N PRO A 558 13.40 -22.91 -21.66
CA PRO A 558 14.80 -22.48 -21.81
C PRO A 558 15.01 -20.98 -21.59
N GLU A 559 14.09 -20.13 -22.02
CA GLU A 559 14.16 -18.68 -21.80
C GLU A 559 13.97 -18.31 -20.32
N GLU A 560 13.18 -19.07 -19.57
CA GLU A 560 12.97 -18.85 -18.13
C GLU A 560 14.23 -19.24 -17.35
N ILE A 561 14.87 -20.33 -17.71
CA ILE A 561 16.17 -20.75 -17.16
C ILE A 561 17.25 -19.69 -17.48
N ALA A 562 17.28 -19.20 -18.71
CA ALA A 562 18.22 -18.16 -19.12
C ALA A 562 18.02 -16.88 -18.31
N TRP A 563 16.77 -16.42 -18.17
CA TRP A 563 16.44 -15.22 -17.39
C TRP A 563 16.91 -15.38 -15.93
N LEU A 564 16.58 -16.50 -15.26
CA LEU A 564 16.98 -16.73 -13.87
C LEU A 564 18.50 -16.74 -13.69
N ASN A 565 19.22 -17.38 -14.62
CA ASN A 565 20.68 -17.44 -14.57
C ASN A 565 21.30 -16.05 -14.80
N ASP A 566 20.79 -15.25 -15.72
CA ASP A 566 21.24 -13.89 -15.98
C ASP A 566 20.94 -12.96 -14.78
N TYR A 567 19.73 -13.06 -14.21
CA TYR A 567 19.35 -12.33 -12.99
C TYR A 567 20.30 -12.68 -11.83
N HIS A 568 20.57 -13.96 -11.59
CA HIS A 568 21.51 -14.39 -10.54
C HIS A 568 22.94 -13.91 -10.80
N ALA A 569 23.39 -13.89 -12.06
CA ALA A 569 24.70 -13.35 -12.43
C ALA A 569 24.80 -11.86 -12.11
N GLU A 570 23.74 -11.08 -12.39
CA GLU A 570 23.68 -9.66 -12.05
C GLU A 570 23.64 -9.44 -10.53
N VAL A 571 22.81 -10.17 -9.80
CA VAL A 571 22.76 -10.12 -8.32
C VAL A 571 24.17 -10.34 -7.73
N TYR A 572 24.88 -11.37 -8.18
CA TYR A 572 26.25 -11.62 -7.73
C TYR A 572 27.20 -10.47 -8.07
N ALA A 573 27.19 -10.02 -9.32
CA ALA A 573 28.09 -8.97 -9.79
C ALA A 573 27.89 -7.65 -9.03
N ARG A 574 26.63 -7.30 -8.75
CA ARG A 574 26.26 -6.04 -8.11
C ARG A 574 26.51 -6.04 -6.60
N LEU A 575 26.32 -7.17 -5.91
CA LEU A 575 26.42 -7.25 -4.46
C LEU A 575 27.82 -7.67 -3.96
N ALA A 576 28.54 -8.53 -4.69
CA ALA A 576 29.84 -9.05 -4.27
C ALA A 576 30.85 -7.98 -3.82
N PRO A 577 30.94 -6.77 -4.44
CA PRO A 577 31.86 -5.73 -3.99
C PRO A 577 31.64 -5.22 -2.57
N TYR A 578 30.47 -5.43 -1.99
CA TYR A 578 30.05 -4.90 -0.68
C TYR A 578 30.01 -5.97 0.42
N LEU A 579 30.40 -7.22 0.10
CA LEU A 579 30.34 -8.38 0.97
C LEU A 579 31.72 -8.83 1.43
N ASP A 580 31.80 -9.48 2.58
CA ASP A 580 33.00 -10.17 3.00
C ASP A 580 33.23 -11.49 2.22
N GLU A 581 34.38 -12.16 2.42
CA GLU A 581 34.72 -13.35 1.63
C GLU A 581 33.79 -14.55 1.90
N GLU A 582 33.27 -14.70 3.11
CA GLU A 582 32.33 -15.76 3.45
C GLU A 582 30.94 -15.48 2.89
N GLU A 583 30.52 -14.23 2.91
CA GLU A 583 29.26 -13.76 2.30
C GLU A 583 29.31 -13.91 0.77
N LYS A 584 30.43 -13.52 0.12
CA LYS A 584 30.67 -13.73 -1.32
C LYS A 584 30.58 -15.19 -1.71
N LYS A 585 31.22 -16.06 -0.92
CA LYS A 585 31.20 -17.50 -1.17
C LYS A 585 29.79 -18.07 -1.06
N TRP A 586 29.05 -17.64 -0.04
CA TRP A 586 27.65 -18.02 0.12
C TRP A 586 26.81 -17.53 -1.05
N LEU A 587 26.91 -16.24 -1.42
CA LEU A 587 26.17 -15.64 -2.52
C LEU A 587 26.48 -16.34 -3.86
N LYS A 588 27.76 -16.65 -4.12
CA LYS A 588 28.17 -17.39 -5.33
C LYS A 588 27.52 -18.77 -5.43
N ASN A 589 27.28 -19.42 -4.29
CA ASN A 589 26.57 -20.70 -4.27
C ASN A 589 25.05 -20.49 -4.46
N ALA A 590 24.46 -19.49 -3.79
CA ALA A 590 23.04 -19.18 -3.89
C ALA A 590 22.63 -18.68 -5.30
N THR A 591 23.57 -18.11 -6.05
CA THR A 591 23.37 -17.62 -7.44
C THR A 591 23.95 -18.54 -8.50
N LYS A 592 24.21 -19.80 -8.15
CA LYS A 592 24.72 -20.78 -9.11
C LYS A 592 23.70 -21.07 -10.20
N ALA A 593 24.16 -21.04 -11.46
CA ALA A 593 23.31 -21.34 -12.61
C ALA A 593 22.67 -22.73 -12.52
N ILE A 594 21.39 -22.80 -12.78
CA ILE A 594 20.62 -24.05 -12.99
C ILE A 594 20.70 -24.49 -14.44
N LYS A 595 20.44 -25.76 -14.72
CA LYS A 595 20.59 -26.38 -16.04
C LYS A 595 19.30 -27.08 -16.45
#